data_477f647291b3dd11476f927387c45008
#
_entry.id   477f647291b3dd11476f927387c45008
#
_cell.length_a   1.000
_cell.length_b   1.000
_cell.length_c   1.000
_cell.angle_alpha   90.00
_cell.angle_beta   90.00
_cell.angle_gamma   90.00
#
_symmetry.space_group_name_H-M   'P 1'
#
loop_
_entity.id
_entity.type
_entity.pdbx_description
1 polymer ?
#
loop_
_entity_poly.entity_id
_entity_poly.type
_entity_poly.pdbx_seq_one_letter_code
_entity_poly.pdbx_strand_id
1 'polypeptide(L)'
;MAEHYEHPYPSSELESQYPFVHYEHERFTEEEMRNRAHDFYEQMERRRSVRMFSSDPVPKSLIETAVKTASTAPSGAHKQPWTFVATQNPEIKHAIRVAAEKEEEINYLENRMNKEWQEALAPLGTDHHKEFLEIAPWIVVLFEQRYETNVDESTSKNYYVKESCGIAAGFFIAALHHMGLATLTHTPTPMNFLNEILDRPKNERPFVLFPVGYPLKGVKVPDLKRKDLDEVLFSC
;
A
#
# COMPACT_ATOMS: atom_id res chain seq x y z
N MET A 1 -3.45 37.63 -18.32
CA MET A 1 -2.15 37.59 -19.02
C MET A 1 -1.75 36.11 -19.14
N ALA A 2 -1.38 35.64 -20.32
CA ALA A 2 -0.81 34.32 -20.45
C ALA A 2 0.55 34.30 -19.73
N GLU A 3 0.73 33.31 -18.84
CA GLU A 3 2.03 33.12 -18.20
C GLU A 3 3.06 32.75 -19.30
N HIS A 4 4.20 33.43 -19.32
CA HIS A 4 5.23 33.19 -20.30
C HIS A 4 6.38 32.43 -19.64
N TYR A 5 6.55 31.18 -20.03
CA TYR A 5 7.67 30.34 -19.59
C TYR A 5 8.87 30.57 -20.52
N GLU A 6 10.03 30.88 -19.95
CA GLU A 6 11.30 31.04 -20.71
C GLU A 6 11.71 29.70 -21.36
N HIS A 7 11.41 28.57 -20.68
CA HIS A 7 11.66 27.22 -21.18
C HIS A 7 10.34 26.44 -21.23
N PRO A 8 9.56 26.55 -22.32
CA PRO A 8 8.28 25.83 -22.43
C PRO A 8 8.51 24.32 -22.49
N TYR A 9 7.57 23.58 -21.89
CA TYR A 9 7.59 22.12 -21.85
C TYR A 9 6.25 21.56 -22.35
N PRO A 10 6.24 20.58 -23.27
CA PRO A 10 7.44 20.10 -23.98
C PRO A 10 8.00 21.13 -24.98
N SER A 11 9.30 21.02 -25.30
CA SER A 11 9.86 21.76 -26.44
C SER A 11 9.40 21.13 -27.77
N SER A 12 9.37 21.89 -28.85
CA SER A 12 9.02 21.37 -30.19
C SER A 12 9.94 20.24 -30.66
N GLU A 13 11.20 20.24 -30.24
CA GLU A 13 12.13 19.14 -30.50
C GLU A 13 11.72 17.87 -29.75
N LEU A 14 11.34 17.99 -28.48
CA LEU A 14 10.91 16.85 -27.66
C LEU A 14 9.60 16.25 -28.18
N GLU A 15 8.64 17.07 -28.59
CA GLU A 15 7.38 16.61 -29.21
C GLU A 15 7.59 15.86 -30.54
N SER A 16 8.67 16.20 -31.27
CA SER A 16 8.99 15.47 -32.51
C SER A 16 9.57 14.08 -32.25
N GLN A 17 10.14 13.84 -31.07
CA GLN A 17 10.78 12.56 -30.70
C GLN A 17 9.87 11.65 -29.90
N TYR A 18 8.96 12.19 -29.09
CA TYR A 18 8.12 11.44 -28.16
C TYR A 18 6.68 11.92 -28.24
N PRO A 19 5.70 11.02 -28.01
CA PRO A 19 4.29 11.41 -28.00
C PRO A 19 3.96 12.21 -26.73
N PHE A 20 3.29 13.35 -26.92
CA PHE A 20 2.67 14.14 -25.87
C PHE A 20 1.17 14.28 -26.13
N VAL A 21 0.38 14.44 -25.09
CA VAL A 21 -1.05 14.68 -25.15
C VAL A 21 -1.41 15.92 -24.36
N HIS A 22 -2.47 16.61 -24.76
CA HIS A 22 -3.01 17.71 -23.96
C HIS A 22 -3.48 17.18 -22.60
N TYR A 23 -3.06 17.87 -21.54
CA TYR A 23 -3.54 17.58 -20.19
C TYR A 23 -4.81 18.39 -19.92
N GLU A 24 -5.93 17.71 -19.92
CA GLU A 24 -7.22 18.30 -19.54
C GLU A 24 -7.35 18.30 -18.03
N HIS A 25 -7.42 19.49 -17.44
CA HIS A 25 -7.57 19.67 -16.00
C HIS A 25 -8.87 20.43 -15.69
N GLU A 26 -9.74 19.80 -14.91
CA GLU A 26 -10.94 20.43 -14.41
C GLU A 26 -10.59 21.43 -13.30
N ARG A 27 -10.95 22.70 -13.48
CA ARG A 27 -10.72 23.76 -12.51
C ARG A 27 -12.00 24.03 -11.73
N PHE A 28 -11.98 23.72 -10.44
CA PHE A 28 -13.07 23.95 -9.52
C PHE A 28 -13.07 25.38 -8.96
N THR A 29 -14.23 25.84 -8.46
CA THR A 29 -14.30 27.04 -7.64
C THR A 29 -13.60 26.80 -6.30
N GLU A 30 -13.18 27.88 -5.62
CA GLU A 30 -12.54 27.78 -4.31
C GLU A 30 -13.47 27.11 -3.28
N GLU A 31 -14.75 27.41 -3.31
CA GLU A 31 -15.75 26.78 -2.45
C GLU A 31 -15.83 25.27 -2.67
N GLU A 32 -15.90 24.83 -3.92
CA GLU A 32 -15.94 23.41 -4.25
C GLU A 32 -14.64 22.70 -3.88
N MET A 33 -13.48 23.35 -4.09
CA MET A 33 -12.18 22.81 -3.66
C MET A 33 -12.13 22.58 -2.15
N ARG A 34 -12.67 23.53 -1.35
CA ARG A 34 -12.75 23.41 0.11
C ARG A 34 -13.67 22.25 0.53
N ASN A 35 -14.83 22.12 -0.09
CA ASN A 35 -15.78 21.04 0.20
C ASN A 35 -15.18 19.68 -0.11
N ARG A 36 -14.60 19.49 -1.30
CA ARG A 36 -13.92 18.24 -1.70
C ARG A 36 -12.75 17.88 -0.77
N ALA A 37 -11.94 18.87 -0.37
CA ALA A 37 -10.84 18.67 0.54
C ALA A 37 -11.32 18.22 1.93
N HIS A 38 -12.38 18.87 2.44
CA HIS A 38 -12.99 18.53 3.72
C HIS A 38 -13.58 17.13 3.71
N ASP A 39 -14.38 16.78 2.71
CA ASP A 39 -15.05 15.48 2.59
C ASP A 39 -14.01 14.34 2.50
N PHE A 40 -12.96 14.54 1.73
CA PHE A 40 -11.90 13.55 1.60
C PHE A 40 -11.10 13.40 2.90
N TYR A 41 -10.77 14.52 3.56
CA TYR A 41 -10.10 14.49 4.86
C TYR A 41 -10.95 13.76 5.91
N GLU A 42 -12.23 14.11 6.05
CA GLU A 42 -13.18 13.47 6.97
C GLU A 42 -13.28 11.96 6.72
N GLN A 43 -13.30 11.55 5.45
CA GLN A 43 -13.29 10.15 5.10
C GLN A 43 -12.01 9.46 5.56
N MET A 44 -10.84 10.04 5.25
CA MET A 44 -9.54 9.46 5.59
C MET A 44 -9.23 9.48 7.09
N GLU A 45 -9.79 10.45 7.82
CA GLU A 45 -9.67 10.54 9.29
C GLU A 45 -10.28 9.32 9.98
N ARG A 46 -11.36 8.76 9.44
CA ARG A 46 -12.02 7.55 9.96
C ARG A 46 -11.27 6.26 9.67
N ARG A 47 -10.27 6.28 8.77
CA ARG A 47 -9.51 5.09 8.43
C ARG A 47 -8.67 4.60 9.61
N ARG A 48 -8.79 3.31 9.93
CA ARG A 48 -8.02 2.65 11.00
C ARG A 48 -7.39 1.33 10.50
N SER A 49 -6.29 0.93 11.11
CA SER A 49 -5.75 -0.43 10.95
C SER A 49 -6.58 -1.42 11.74
N VAL A 50 -7.18 -2.40 11.05
CA VAL A 50 -8.08 -3.39 11.63
C VAL A 50 -7.39 -4.75 11.67
N ARG A 51 -7.51 -5.47 12.81
CA ARG A 51 -6.93 -6.80 13.05
C ARG A 51 -7.96 -7.89 13.33
N MET A 52 -9.25 -7.53 13.28
CA MET A 52 -10.36 -8.48 13.44
C MET A 52 -11.31 -8.30 12.25
N PHE A 53 -11.37 -9.31 11.40
CA PHE A 53 -12.15 -9.31 10.17
C PHE A 53 -13.36 -10.24 10.28
N SER A 54 -14.42 -9.91 9.53
CA SER A 54 -15.46 -10.86 9.15
C SER A 54 -14.94 -11.77 8.03
N SER A 55 -15.43 -13.00 7.97
CA SER A 55 -15.22 -13.93 6.84
C SER A 55 -16.17 -13.66 5.67
N ASP A 56 -17.00 -12.62 5.74
CA ASP A 56 -17.93 -12.25 4.67
C ASP A 56 -17.16 -12.05 3.34
N PRO A 57 -17.66 -12.61 2.23
CA PRO A 57 -16.97 -12.58 0.97
C PRO A 57 -16.87 -11.15 0.42
N VAL A 58 -15.71 -10.83 -0.15
CA VAL A 58 -15.47 -9.59 -0.89
C VAL A 58 -15.27 -9.94 -2.36
N PRO A 59 -16.05 -9.32 -3.29
CA PRO A 59 -15.92 -9.56 -4.71
C PRO A 59 -14.50 -9.26 -5.25
N LYS A 60 -13.98 -10.15 -6.10
CA LYS A 60 -12.67 -9.98 -6.75
C LYS A 60 -12.53 -8.66 -7.49
N SER A 61 -13.59 -8.20 -8.14
CA SER A 61 -13.62 -6.94 -8.87
C SER A 61 -13.29 -5.71 -8.02
N LEU A 62 -13.62 -5.74 -6.71
CA LEU A 62 -13.26 -4.64 -5.80
C LEU A 62 -11.75 -4.62 -5.52
N ILE A 63 -11.13 -5.80 -5.36
CA ILE A 63 -9.68 -5.90 -5.21
C ILE A 63 -8.98 -5.45 -6.50
N GLU A 64 -9.47 -5.89 -7.66
CA GLU A 64 -8.94 -5.45 -8.96
C GLU A 64 -9.04 -3.93 -9.14
N THR A 65 -10.14 -3.32 -8.71
CA THR A 65 -10.32 -1.86 -8.76
C THR A 65 -9.36 -1.15 -7.82
N ALA A 66 -9.16 -1.66 -6.60
CA ALA A 66 -8.18 -1.11 -5.67
C ALA A 66 -6.74 -1.18 -6.23
N VAL A 67 -6.38 -2.29 -6.86
CA VAL A 67 -5.07 -2.45 -7.53
C VAL A 67 -4.94 -1.51 -8.73
N LYS A 68 -5.98 -1.35 -9.55
CA LYS A 68 -5.99 -0.35 -10.64
C LYS A 68 -5.77 1.05 -10.10
N THR A 69 -6.45 1.44 -9.02
CA THR A 69 -6.25 2.73 -8.36
C THR A 69 -4.80 2.87 -7.84
N ALA A 70 -4.27 1.85 -7.19
CA ALA A 70 -2.88 1.83 -6.74
C ALA A 70 -1.89 2.01 -7.89
N SER A 71 -2.17 1.40 -9.04
CA SER A 71 -1.32 1.46 -10.24
C SER A 71 -1.34 2.81 -10.96
N THR A 72 -2.20 3.76 -10.55
CA THR A 72 -2.13 5.16 -11.01
C THR A 72 -1.07 5.98 -10.25
N ALA A 73 -0.40 5.40 -9.28
CA ALA A 73 0.66 6.07 -8.52
C ALA A 73 1.80 6.53 -9.44
N PRO A 74 2.40 7.69 -9.19
CA PRO A 74 3.63 8.09 -9.88
C PRO A 74 4.78 7.17 -9.48
N SER A 75 5.74 7.00 -10.39
CA SER A 75 6.95 6.20 -10.14
C SER A 75 8.16 6.77 -10.85
N GLY A 76 9.35 6.49 -10.34
CA GLY A 76 10.61 6.93 -10.95
C GLY A 76 10.72 6.48 -12.41
N ALA A 77 10.88 7.43 -13.33
CA ALA A 77 10.91 7.20 -14.78
C ALA A 77 9.72 6.38 -15.31
N HIS A 78 8.57 6.47 -14.64
CA HIS A 78 7.34 5.71 -14.96
C HIS A 78 7.55 4.19 -15.01
N LYS A 79 8.50 3.68 -14.22
CA LYS A 79 8.84 2.24 -14.21
C LYS A 79 7.81 1.34 -13.56
N GLN A 80 6.90 1.89 -12.72
CA GLN A 80 5.83 1.15 -12.04
C GLN A 80 6.35 -0.14 -11.38
N PRO A 81 7.37 -0.04 -10.49
CA PRO A 81 8.15 -1.18 -10.03
C PRO A 81 7.44 -1.97 -8.92
N TRP A 82 6.21 -2.40 -9.19
CA TRP A 82 5.35 -3.11 -8.24
C TRP A 82 4.61 -4.28 -8.87
N THR A 83 4.40 -5.32 -8.08
CA THR A 83 3.49 -6.43 -8.38
C THR A 83 2.55 -6.61 -7.20
N PHE A 84 1.25 -6.65 -7.45
CA PHE A 84 0.25 -7.04 -6.47
C PHE A 84 -0.15 -8.49 -6.68
N VAL A 85 -0.02 -9.31 -5.65
CA VAL A 85 -0.47 -10.70 -5.65
C VAL A 85 -1.63 -10.84 -4.67
N ALA A 86 -2.81 -11.22 -5.16
CA ALA A 86 -4.01 -11.36 -4.35
C ALA A 86 -4.47 -12.82 -4.31
N THR A 87 -4.83 -13.33 -3.13
CA THR A 87 -5.31 -14.69 -2.95
C THR A 87 -6.50 -14.77 -2.00
N GLN A 88 -7.45 -15.67 -2.31
CA GLN A 88 -8.50 -16.15 -1.43
C GLN A 88 -8.30 -17.65 -1.09
N ASN A 89 -7.28 -18.30 -1.69
CA ASN A 89 -7.05 -19.73 -1.50
C ASN A 89 -6.75 -20.02 -0.01
N PRO A 90 -7.56 -20.85 0.66
CA PRO A 90 -7.42 -21.11 2.09
C PRO A 90 -6.08 -21.78 2.43
N GLU A 91 -5.56 -22.66 1.56
CA GLU A 91 -4.28 -23.35 1.79
C GLU A 91 -3.10 -22.36 1.72
N ILE A 92 -3.12 -21.44 0.75
CA ILE A 92 -2.12 -20.38 0.64
C ILE A 92 -2.20 -19.42 1.83
N LYS A 93 -3.40 -19.01 2.24
CA LYS A 93 -3.60 -18.15 3.41
C LYS A 93 -3.11 -18.81 4.69
N HIS A 94 -3.39 -20.11 4.86
CA HIS A 94 -2.88 -20.91 5.98
C HIS A 94 -1.35 -20.95 5.98
N ALA A 95 -0.73 -21.26 4.85
CA ALA A 95 0.73 -21.29 4.73
C ALA A 95 1.36 -19.92 5.07
N ILE A 96 0.77 -18.82 4.57
CA ILE A 96 1.20 -17.46 4.90
C ILE A 96 1.08 -17.19 6.41
N ARG A 97 -0.04 -17.57 7.04
CA ARG A 97 -0.24 -17.38 8.47
C ARG A 97 0.82 -18.14 9.27
N VAL A 98 0.99 -19.43 9.02
CA VAL A 98 1.95 -20.28 9.76
C VAL A 98 3.36 -19.71 9.65
N ALA A 99 3.79 -19.32 8.45
CA ALA A 99 5.11 -18.73 8.24
C ALA A 99 5.25 -17.35 8.93
N ALA A 100 4.23 -16.51 8.85
CA ALA A 100 4.23 -15.21 9.52
C ALA A 100 4.26 -15.34 11.06
N GLU A 101 3.44 -16.21 11.64
CA GLU A 101 3.40 -16.46 13.10
C GLU A 101 4.75 -17.00 13.59
N LYS A 102 5.42 -17.87 12.84
CA LYS A 102 6.75 -18.38 13.17
C LYS A 102 7.80 -17.24 13.22
N GLU A 103 7.82 -16.34 12.26
CA GLU A 103 8.73 -15.19 12.28
C GLU A 103 8.40 -14.21 13.42
N GLU A 104 7.12 -14.00 13.67
CA GLU A 104 6.67 -13.13 14.76
C GLU A 104 6.94 -13.76 16.14
N GLU A 105 6.82 -15.07 16.29
CA GLU A 105 7.21 -15.77 17.52
C GLU A 105 8.67 -15.51 17.87
N ILE A 106 9.57 -15.64 16.89
CA ILE A 106 10.99 -15.31 17.06
C ILE A 106 11.17 -13.82 17.43
N ASN A 107 10.42 -12.94 16.77
CA ASN A 107 10.51 -11.50 17.05
C ASN A 107 10.07 -11.16 18.48
N TYR A 108 8.93 -11.69 18.93
CA TYR A 108 8.34 -11.36 20.23
C TYR A 108 8.95 -12.15 21.41
N LEU A 109 9.26 -13.42 21.22
CA LEU A 109 9.63 -14.32 22.31
C LEU A 109 11.13 -14.60 22.40
N GLU A 110 11.86 -14.57 21.28
CA GLU A 110 13.30 -14.86 21.22
C GLU A 110 14.19 -13.61 21.16
N ASN A 111 13.64 -12.43 21.51
CA ASN A 111 14.36 -11.14 21.60
C ASN A 111 15.00 -10.64 20.30
N ARG A 112 14.52 -11.02 19.12
CA ARG A 112 14.94 -10.39 17.87
C ARG A 112 14.48 -8.92 17.82
N MET A 113 13.32 -8.62 18.44
CA MET A 113 12.78 -7.28 18.62
C MET A 113 13.38 -6.64 19.88
N ASN A 114 13.95 -5.44 19.74
CA ASN A 114 14.46 -4.70 20.91
C ASN A 114 13.32 -4.21 21.82
N LYS A 115 13.65 -3.91 23.07
CA LYS A 115 12.67 -3.52 24.08
C LYS A 115 11.90 -2.24 23.72
N GLU A 116 12.57 -1.25 23.14
CA GLU A 116 11.96 0.01 22.70
C GLU A 116 10.86 -0.24 21.68
N TRP A 117 11.10 -1.14 20.70
CA TRP A 117 10.10 -1.50 19.72
C TRP A 117 8.92 -2.29 20.34
N GLN A 118 9.20 -3.21 21.26
CA GLN A 118 8.14 -3.92 22.00
C GLN A 118 7.22 -2.94 22.75
N GLU A 119 7.81 -1.96 23.45
CA GLU A 119 7.07 -0.91 24.14
C GLU A 119 6.23 -0.05 23.19
N ALA A 120 6.76 0.29 22.01
CA ALA A 120 6.03 1.03 20.97
C ALA A 120 4.85 0.24 20.36
N LEU A 121 4.95 -1.10 20.29
CA LEU A 121 3.88 -1.95 19.80
C LEU A 121 2.82 -2.31 20.84
N ALA A 122 3.14 -2.24 22.12
CA ALA A 122 2.23 -2.61 23.20
C ALA A 122 0.85 -1.91 23.12
N PRO A 123 0.75 -0.58 22.85
CA PRO A 123 -0.55 0.09 22.70
C PRO A 123 -1.36 -0.38 21.49
N LEU A 124 -0.73 -1.06 20.52
CA LEU A 124 -1.41 -1.57 19.33
C LEU A 124 -2.14 -2.90 19.60
N GLY A 125 -1.88 -3.54 20.75
CA GLY A 125 -2.51 -4.80 21.13
C GLY A 125 -2.21 -5.93 20.12
N THR A 126 -1.00 -5.97 19.56
CA THR A 126 -0.59 -7.01 18.61
C THR A 126 0.47 -7.91 19.23
N ASP A 127 0.38 -9.18 18.94
CA ASP A 127 1.30 -10.24 19.37
C ASP A 127 1.72 -11.13 18.19
N HIS A 128 2.25 -12.31 18.46
CA HIS A 128 2.67 -13.25 17.41
C HIS A 128 1.51 -13.99 16.73
N HIS A 129 0.28 -14.00 17.28
CA HIS A 129 -0.88 -14.64 16.66
C HIS A 129 -1.43 -13.78 15.51
N LYS A 130 -1.64 -14.40 14.34
CA LYS A 130 -2.06 -13.70 13.11
C LYS A 130 -3.26 -14.40 12.45
N GLU A 131 -4.23 -14.85 13.25
CA GLU A 131 -5.43 -15.54 12.78
C GLU A 131 -6.19 -14.76 11.69
N PHE A 132 -6.12 -13.45 11.75
CA PHE A 132 -6.72 -12.58 10.75
C PHE A 132 -6.21 -12.82 9.31
N LEU A 133 -5.04 -13.45 9.14
CA LEU A 133 -4.52 -13.81 7.81
C LEU A 133 -5.31 -14.95 7.16
N GLU A 134 -5.97 -15.78 7.96
CA GLU A 134 -6.87 -16.81 7.43
C GLU A 134 -8.32 -16.32 7.36
N ILE A 135 -8.76 -15.51 8.35
CA ILE A 135 -10.15 -15.07 8.47
C ILE A 135 -10.49 -14.04 7.40
N ALA A 136 -9.63 -13.04 7.17
CA ALA A 136 -9.86 -12.03 6.14
C ALA A 136 -10.09 -12.71 4.77
N PRO A 137 -11.14 -12.33 4.00
CA PRO A 137 -11.47 -12.99 2.73
C PRO A 137 -10.34 -12.90 1.70
N TRP A 138 -9.53 -11.84 1.74
CA TRP A 138 -8.40 -11.66 0.84
C TRP A 138 -7.09 -11.41 1.60
N ILE A 139 -6.01 -11.97 1.06
CA ILE A 139 -4.65 -11.52 1.31
C ILE A 139 -4.11 -10.91 0.03
N VAL A 140 -3.59 -9.69 0.13
CA VAL A 140 -2.91 -9.00 -0.98
C VAL A 140 -1.50 -8.68 -0.55
N VAL A 141 -0.51 -9.08 -1.34
CA VAL A 141 0.90 -8.78 -1.09
C VAL A 141 1.40 -7.87 -2.19
N LEU A 142 1.98 -6.74 -1.79
CA LEU A 142 2.71 -5.86 -2.68
C LEU A 142 4.18 -6.25 -2.66
N PHE A 143 4.72 -6.53 -3.84
CA PHE A 143 6.13 -6.77 -4.07
C PHE A 143 6.78 -5.58 -4.77
N GLU A 144 7.97 -5.20 -4.33
CA GLU A 144 8.85 -4.28 -5.04
C GLU A 144 9.65 -5.03 -6.12
N GLN A 145 9.65 -4.51 -7.35
CA GLN A 145 10.48 -5.00 -8.45
C GLN A 145 11.81 -4.26 -8.43
N ARG A 146 12.87 -4.92 -8.00
CA ARG A 146 14.21 -4.31 -7.83
C ARG A 146 14.87 -3.94 -9.16
N TYR A 147 14.60 -4.75 -10.19
CA TYR A 147 15.09 -4.59 -11.55
C TYR A 147 14.13 -5.26 -12.53
N GLU A 148 14.15 -4.84 -13.77
CA GLU A 148 13.48 -5.52 -14.88
C GLU A 148 14.44 -6.50 -15.54
N THR A 149 13.93 -7.63 -16.01
CA THR A 149 14.66 -8.55 -16.88
C THR A 149 14.21 -8.27 -18.32
N ASN A 150 15.15 -7.91 -19.17
CA ASN A 150 14.91 -7.64 -20.59
C ASN A 150 14.78 -8.95 -21.38
N VAL A 151 14.32 -8.86 -22.63
CA VAL A 151 14.15 -10.03 -23.52
C VAL A 151 15.47 -10.75 -23.78
N ASP A 152 16.60 -10.04 -23.77
CA ASP A 152 17.96 -10.57 -23.94
C ASP A 152 18.59 -11.07 -22.63
N GLU A 153 17.78 -11.27 -21.57
CA GLU A 153 18.20 -11.66 -20.23
C GLU A 153 19.07 -10.61 -19.48
N SER A 154 19.37 -9.47 -20.08
CA SER A 154 20.00 -8.36 -19.38
C SER A 154 19.05 -7.76 -18.34
N THR A 155 19.60 -7.06 -17.35
CA THR A 155 18.79 -6.41 -16.32
C THR A 155 18.88 -4.91 -16.41
N SER A 156 17.76 -4.21 -16.24
CA SER A 156 17.70 -2.76 -16.11
C SER A 156 17.23 -2.37 -14.71
N LYS A 157 17.90 -1.36 -14.13
CA LYS A 157 17.62 -0.88 -12.78
C LYS A 157 16.29 -0.13 -12.74
N ASN A 158 15.48 -0.40 -11.74
CA ASN A 158 14.34 0.44 -11.38
C ASN A 158 14.78 1.56 -10.43
N TYR A 159 14.11 2.72 -10.51
CA TYR A 159 14.43 3.91 -9.75
C TYR A 159 13.35 4.20 -8.71
N TYR A 160 13.75 4.71 -7.53
CA TYR A 160 12.83 5.10 -6.45
C TYR A 160 11.80 4.01 -6.13
N VAL A 161 12.26 2.75 -6.06
CA VAL A 161 11.38 1.58 -5.96
C VAL A 161 10.53 1.63 -4.70
N LYS A 162 11.16 1.87 -3.53
CA LYS A 162 10.45 1.88 -2.24
C LYS A 162 9.47 3.05 -2.14
N GLU A 163 9.88 4.23 -2.58
CA GLU A 163 9.05 5.43 -2.61
C GLU A 163 7.83 5.21 -3.51
N SER A 164 8.04 4.67 -4.70
CA SER A 164 6.98 4.33 -5.66
C SER A 164 6.01 3.30 -5.09
N CYS A 165 6.50 2.21 -4.50
CA CYS A 165 5.68 1.20 -3.84
C CYS A 165 4.93 1.78 -2.63
N GLY A 166 5.54 2.69 -1.86
CA GLY A 166 4.90 3.38 -0.75
C GLY A 166 3.71 4.22 -1.18
N ILE A 167 3.84 4.98 -2.29
CA ILE A 167 2.75 5.78 -2.85
C ILE A 167 1.63 4.85 -3.37
N ALA A 168 1.97 3.78 -4.11
CA ALA A 168 1.01 2.81 -4.60
C ALA A 168 0.27 2.11 -3.43
N ALA A 169 0.97 1.75 -2.35
CA ALA A 169 0.37 1.21 -1.14
C ALA A 169 -0.61 2.18 -0.49
N GLY A 170 -0.27 3.48 -0.42
CA GLY A 170 -1.17 4.52 0.09
C GLY A 170 -2.44 4.64 -0.74
N PHE A 171 -2.35 4.62 -2.06
CA PHE A 171 -3.50 4.64 -2.96
C PHE A 171 -4.37 3.38 -2.83
N PHE A 172 -3.74 2.21 -2.69
CA PHE A 172 -4.46 0.95 -2.42
C PHE A 172 -5.28 1.02 -1.14
N ILE A 173 -4.67 1.47 -0.04
CA ILE A 173 -5.33 1.62 1.27
C ILE A 173 -6.48 2.63 1.18
N ALA A 174 -6.28 3.77 0.52
CA ALA A 174 -7.31 4.78 0.34
C ALA A 174 -8.49 4.25 -0.48
N ALA A 175 -8.23 3.52 -1.57
CA ALA A 175 -9.27 2.89 -2.39
C ALA A 175 -10.08 1.86 -1.60
N LEU A 176 -9.43 0.99 -0.84
CA LEU A 176 -10.14 0.03 0.02
C LEU A 176 -11.04 0.73 1.04
N HIS A 177 -10.51 1.74 1.72
CA HIS A 177 -11.28 2.49 2.69
C HIS A 177 -12.45 3.24 2.06
N HIS A 178 -12.26 3.82 0.88
CA HIS A 178 -13.32 4.48 0.12
C HIS A 178 -14.47 3.53 -0.24
N MET A 179 -14.16 2.26 -0.52
CA MET A 179 -15.14 1.20 -0.79
C MET A 179 -15.78 0.58 0.47
N GLY A 180 -15.42 1.05 1.67
CA GLY A 180 -15.93 0.49 2.93
C GLY A 180 -15.22 -0.78 3.41
N LEU A 181 -14.07 -1.10 2.83
CA LEU A 181 -13.24 -2.22 3.24
C LEU A 181 -12.17 -1.80 4.24
N ALA A 182 -11.81 -2.73 5.11
CA ALA A 182 -10.73 -2.55 6.08
C ALA A 182 -9.48 -3.33 5.68
N THR A 183 -8.35 -2.83 6.15
CA THR A 183 -7.04 -3.46 6.01
C THR A 183 -6.09 -3.01 7.11
N LEU A 184 -4.94 -3.65 7.17
CA LEU A 184 -3.75 -3.16 7.87
C LEU A 184 -2.50 -3.43 7.02
N THR A 185 -1.45 -2.65 7.25
CA THR A 185 -0.12 -2.96 6.76
C THR A 185 0.52 -3.99 7.70
N HIS A 186 0.85 -5.17 7.18
CA HIS A 186 1.50 -6.23 7.95
C HIS A 186 2.85 -6.56 7.31
N THR A 187 3.91 -6.52 8.12
CA THR A 187 5.30 -6.69 7.67
C THR A 187 6.06 -7.64 8.61
N PRO A 188 5.71 -8.93 8.66
CA PRO A 188 6.39 -9.92 9.48
C PRO A 188 7.83 -10.12 8.94
N THR A 189 8.81 -9.60 9.65
CA THR A 189 10.20 -9.56 9.16
C THR A 189 11.01 -10.73 9.72
N PRO A 190 11.74 -11.48 8.83
CA PRO A 190 11.86 -11.35 7.37
C PRO A 190 10.66 -11.91 6.60
N MET A 191 10.31 -11.30 5.46
CA MET A 191 9.14 -11.69 4.64
C MET A 191 9.47 -12.61 3.46
N ASN A 192 10.70 -13.15 3.35
CA ASN A 192 11.13 -13.92 2.17
C ASN A 192 10.29 -15.18 1.91
N PHE A 193 9.63 -15.72 2.95
CA PHE A 193 8.71 -16.85 2.81
C PHE A 193 7.56 -16.57 1.84
N LEU A 194 7.19 -15.29 1.65
CA LEU A 194 6.15 -14.92 0.69
C LEU A 194 6.57 -15.14 -0.76
N ASN A 195 7.88 -15.03 -1.08
CA ASN A 195 8.36 -15.36 -2.43
C ASN A 195 8.17 -16.85 -2.74
N GLU A 196 8.44 -17.70 -1.76
CA GLU A 196 8.32 -19.15 -1.91
C GLU A 196 6.86 -19.58 -2.00
N ILE A 197 6.01 -19.12 -1.06
CA ILE A 197 4.58 -19.49 -1.01
C ILE A 197 3.81 -18.99 -2.24
N LEU A 198 4.17 -17.80 -2.75
CA LEU A 198 3.46 -17.14 -3.87
C LEU A 198 4.18 -17.30 -5.21
N ASP A 199 5.22 -18.14 -5.27
CA ASP A 199 6.02 -18.43 -6.47
C ASP A 199 6.46 -17.12 -7.20
N ARG A 200 7.18 -16.25 -6.47
CA ARG A 200 7.62 -14.97 -7.04
C ARG A 200 9.06 -15.02 -7.51
N PRO A 201 9.35 -14.34 -8.64
CA PRO A 201 10.70 -14.31 -9.21
C PRO A 201 11.70 -13.58 -8.32
N LYS A 202 13.00 -13.83 -8.51
CA LYS A 202 14.10 -13.30 -7.68
C LYS A 202 14.25 -11.77 -7.72
N ASN A 203 13.76 -11.11 -8.76
CA ASN A 203 13.76 -9.65 -8.86
C ASN A 203 12.66 -8.99 -8.02
N GLU A 204 11.69 -9.76 -7.52
CA GLU A 204 10.64 -9.29 -6.64
C GLU A 204 10.97 -9.53 -5.17
N ARG A 205 10.69 -8.53 -4.33
CA ARG A 205 10.85 -8.60 -2.88
C ARG A 205 9.55 -8.16 -2.20
N PRO A 206 9.06 -8.88 -1.19
CA PRO A 206 7.88 -8.46 -0.46
C PRO A 206 8.09 -7.09 0.19
N PHE A 207 7.17 -6.18 -0.05
CA PHE A 207 7.18 -4.84 0.51
C PHE A 207 6.21 -4.73 1.70
N VAL A 208 4.96 -5.16 1.50
CA VAL A 208 3.93 -5.17 2.53
C VAL A 208 2.83 -6.16 2.20
N LEU A 209 2.24 -6.77 3.23
CA LEU A 209 1.07 -7.65 3.15
C LEU A 209 -0.16 -6.94 3.71
N PHE A 210 -1.28 -7.10 3.01
CA PHE A 210 -2.59 -6.55 3.37
C PHE A 210 -3.62 -7.66 3.51
N PRO A 211 -4.09 -8.02 4.71
CA PRO A 211 -5.38 -8.67 4.85
C PRO A 211 -6.47 -7.67 4.52
N VAL A 212 -7.45 -8.08 3.72
CA VAL A 212 -8.53 -7.19 3.23
C VAL A 212 -9.87 -7.86 3.44
N GLY A 213 -10.80 -7.13 4.03
CA GLY A 213 -12.17 -7.59 4.28
C GLY A 213 -13.00 -6.56 5.02
N TYR A 214 -14.19 -6.99 5.46
CA TYR A 214 -15.01 -6.19 6.36
C TYR A 214 -14.49 -6.30 7.79
N PRO A 215 -14.55 -5.23 8.60
CA PRO A 215 -14.29 -5.33 10.04
C PRO A 215 -15.29 -6.28 10.70
N LEU A 216 -14.86 -7.05 11.69
CA LEU A 216 -15.77 -7.81 12.52
C LEU A 216 -16.75 -6.86 13.24
N LYS A 217 -18.02 -7.23 13.32
CA LYS A 217 -19.03 -6.41 14.02
C LYS A 217 -18.62 -6.13 15.46
N GLY A 218 -18.58 -4.86 15.84
CA GLY A 218 -18.18 -4.44 17.19
C GLY A 218 -16.68 -4.48 17.46
N VAL A 219 -15.84 -4.62 16.41
CA VAL A 219 -14.38 -4.59 16.56
C VAL A 219 -13.93 -3.29 17.23
N LYS A 220 -12.94 -3.41 18.09
CA LYS A 220 -12.24 -2.27 18.70
C LYS A 220 -10.89 -2.08 18.00
N VAL A 221 -10.46 -0.84 17.92
CA VAL A 221 -9.13 -0.43 17.44
C VAL A 221 -8.45 0.42 18.52
N PRO A 222 -7.11 0.44 18.59
CA PRO A 222 -6.40 1.27 19.55
C PRO A 222 -6.81 2.75 19.44
N ASP A 223 -7.05 3.42 20.55
CA ASP A 223 -7.37 4.86 20.57
C ASP A 223 -6.07 5.67 20.50
N LEU A 224 -5.57 5.83 19.28
CA LEU A 224 -4.32 6.55 18.99
C LEU A 224 -4.63 7.90 18.38
N LYS A 225 -3.95 8.93 18.88
CA LYS A 225 -4.00 10.28 18.31
C LYS A 225 -2.98 10.42 17.18
N ARG A 226 -3.38 11.12 16.12
CA ARG A 226 -2.44 11.61 15.11
C ARG A 226 -1.75 12.87 15.64
N LYS A 227 -0.61 13.19 15.07
CA LYS A 227 0.06 14.46 15.31
C LYS A 227 -0.82 15.62 14.86
N ASP A 228 -0.74 16.72 15.57
CA ASP A 228 -1.40 17.96 15.19
C ASP A 228 -0.73 18.57 13.95
N LEU A 229 -1.46 19.44 13.24
CA LEU A 229 -0.98 19.99 11.96
C LEU A 229 0.34 20.76 12.10
N ASP A 230 0.54 21.47 13.19
CA ASP A 230 1.76 22.24 13.49
C ASP A 230 3.00 21.37 13.77
N GLU A 231 2.80 20.08 14.08
CA GLU A 231 3.89 19.11 14.21
C GLU A 231 4.35 18.53 12.86
N VAL A 232 3.55 18.69 11.80
CA VAL A 232 3.80 18.07 10.50
C VAL A 232 3.86 19.05 9.33
N LEU A 233 3.45 20.31 9.54
CA LEU A 233 3.44 21.38 8.55
C LEU A 233 4.21 22.59 9.06
N PHE A 234 5.27 22.95 8.34
CA PHE A 234 6.03 24.18 8.57
C PHE A 234 5.91 25.06 7.33
N SER A 235 5.41 26.30 7.51
CA SER A 235 5.32 27.30 6.43
C SER A 235 6.47 28.26 6.52
N CYS A 236 7.14 28.57 5.39
CA CYS A 236 8.25 29.50 5.27
C CYS A 236 7.79 30.80 4.62
#